data_5e43ab56e4c3ed1def5b0958de1a4e38
#
_entry.id   5e43ab56e4c3ed1def5b0958de1a4e38
#
_cell.length_a   1.000
_cell.length_b   1.000
_cell.length_c   1.000
_cell.angle_alpha   90.00
_cell.angle_beta   90.00
_cell.angle_gamma   90.00
#
_symmetry.space_group_name_H-M   'P 1'
#
loop_
_entity.id
_entity.type
_entity.pdbx_description
1 polymer ?
#
loop_
_entity_poly.entity_id
_entity_poly.type
_entity_poly.pdbx_seq_one_letter_code
_entity_poly.pdbx_strand_id
1 'polypeptide(L)'
;REYSELNKDAARAYVYTSLQRDADQREPEAQARFGVARQMYTDLTEASSWINPELLSLGEATVAQLLSEEPALADFDFLIRDTLRQSPHTLDEATESILAQAGMILSSPSQVYQNFANADIPWPDVTLSEGNKVTLNQSGYSLWRASANRQDRKLVFDTFWQTWQQYADGMGATLASEVQSNLFSARVRNHEGVLANNLFDDGLPPQIYTQLVAQVNEALPIFHRYLRLRGEMLGIEDLRYYDIYPPLVSVNTGVFDLERSKEITFEALRPFGEEYLSLLDFGLRQDWMHSHPQPGKRSGAYMNGSVYDVHPYVLLNHNDDYESMSTFAHEWGHAVHSLLANASNPYETAGYSTFIAEMASTINEILLQEHMIANAQTKEEQLFYLGGALEQIRGTFFRQTMFAE
;
A
#
# COMPACT_ATOMS: atom_id res chain seq x y z
N ARG A 1 -27.26 -12.09 0.19
CA ARG A 1 -26.40 -13.29 0.45
C ARG A 1 -25.92 -13.93 -0.84
N GLU A 2 -26.78 -14.19 -1.84
CA GLU A 2 -26.33 -14.74 -3.13
C GLU A 2 -25.27 -13.84 -3.79
N TYR A 3 -25.49 -12.53 -3.79
CA TYR A 3 -24.52 -11.56 -4.28
C TYR A 3 -23.18 -11.62 -3.50
N SER A 4 -23.24 -11.73 -2.17
CA SER A 4 -22.06 -11.85 -1.33
C SER A 4 -21.23 -13.09 -1.68
N GLU A 5 -21.88 -14.25 -1.91
CA GLU A 5 -21.19 -15.48 -2.32
C GLU A 5 -20.56 -15.35 -3.71
N LEU A 6 -21.28 -14.78 -4.69
CA LEU A 6 -20.74 -14.52 -6.01
C LEU A 6 -19.55 -13.55 -5.98
N ASN A 7 -19.63 -12.52 -5.13
CA ASN A 7 -18.55 -11.55 -4.99
C ASN A 7 -17.32 -12.17 -4.32
N LYS A 8 -17.49 -13.06 -3.33
CA LYS A 8 -16.37 -13.83 -2.75
C LYS A 8 -15.68 -14.72 -3.80
N ASP A 9 -16.44 -15.42 -4.64
CA ASP A 9 -15.88 -16.24 -5.71
C ASP A 9 -15.15 -15.42 -6.75
N ALA A 10 -15.72 -14.29 -7.16
CA ALA A 10 -15.08 -13.35 -8.07
C ALA A 10 -13.79 -12.76 -7.48
N ALA A 11 -13.81 -12.39 -6.20
CA ALA A 11 -12.64 -11.89 -5.49
C ALA A 11 -11.52 -12.93 -5.43
N ARG A 12 -11.82 -14.20 -5.15
CA ARG A 12 -10.84 -15.30 -5.18
C ARG A 12 -10.16 -15.42 -6.54
N ALA A 13 -10.93 -15.43 -7.63
CA ALA A 13 -10.40 -15.51 -8.98
C ALA A 13 -9.56 -14.28 -9.34
N TYR A 14 -10.03 -13.09 -8.99
CA TYR A 14 -9.32 -11.82 -9.22
C TYR A 14 -7.99 -11.77 -8.45
N VAL A 15 -8.01 -12.06 -7.15
CA VAL A 15 -6.81 -12.01 -6.30
C VAL A 15 -5.80 -13.07 -6.74
N TYR A 16 -6.23 -14.32 -6.97
CA TYR A 16 -5.34 -15.37 -7.42
C TYR A 16 -4.60 -15.00 -8.72
N THR A 17 -5.32 -14.50 -9.70
CA THR A 17 -4.72 -14.13 -11.01
C THR A 17 -3.86 -12.87 -10.90
N SER A 18 -4.21 -11.91 -10.02
CA SER A 18 -3.38 -10.74 -9.77
C SER A 18 -2.05 -11.10 -9.11
N LEU A 19 -2.06 -12.02 -8.15
CA LEU A 19 -0.84 -12.52 -7.49
C LEU A 19 0.08 -13.23 -8.47
N GLN A 20 -0.46 -14.06 -9.37
CA GLN A 20 0.32 -14.71 -10.42
C GLN A 20 0.98 -13.69 -11.35
N ARG A 21 0.22 -12.68 -11.80
CA ARG A 21 0.75 -11.59 -12.61
C ARG A 21 1.83 -10.82 -11.87
N ASP A 22 1.62 -10.49 -10.59
CA ASP A 22 2.55 -9.69 -9.79
C ASP A 22 3.85 -10.44 -9.46
N ALA A 23 3.83 -11.78 -9.52
CA ALA A 23 5.04 -12.61 -9.39
C ALA A 23 5.99 -12.46 -10.60
N ASP A 24 5.47 -12.35 -11.83
CA ASP A 24 6.22 -11.96 -13.02
C ASP A 24 5.29 -11.31 -14.06
N GLN A 25 5.36 -9.99 -14.16
CA GLN A 25 4.51 -9.20 -15.08
C GLN A 25 4.87 -9.37 -16.56
N ARG A 26 5.97 -10.06 -16.88
CA ARG A 26 6.39 -10.37 -18.25
C ARG A 26 5.74 -11.63 -18.80
N GLU A 27 5.07 -12.44 -17.95
CA GLU A 27 4.42 -13.68 -18.33
C GLU A 27 3.09 -13.41 -19.08
N PRO A 28 3.00 -13.64 -20.41
CA PRO A 28 1.81 -13.30 -21.19
C PRO A 28 0.56 -14.07 -20.75
N GLU A 29 0.71 -15.31 -20.29
CA GLU A 29 -0.41 -16.12 -19.81
C GLU A 29 -0.97 -15.60 -18.48
N ALA A 30 -0.12 -15.14 -17.56
CA ALA A 30 -0.56 -14.53 -16.32
C ALA A 30 -1.29 -13.21 -16.57
N GLN A 31 -0.79 -12.38 -17.48
CA GLN A 31 -1.47 -11.16 -17.94
C GLN A 31 -2.84 -11.47 -18.56
N ALA A 32 -2.92 -12.48 -19.42
CA ALA A 32 -4.18 -12.88 -20.06
C ALA A 32 -5.20 -13.39 -19.04
N ARG A 33 -4.79 -14.27 -18.10
CA ARG A 33 -5.67 -14.77 -17.02
C ARG A 33 -6.19 -13.64 -16.14
N PHE A 34 -5.32 -12.70 -15.78
CA PHE A 34 -5.72 -11.52 -15.00
C PHE A 34 -6.70 -10.63 -15.78
N GLY A 35 -6.49 -10.47 -17.09
CA GLY A 35 -7.43 -9.77 -17.98
C GLY A 35 -8.84 -10.39 -17.97
N VAL A 36 -8.93 -11.71 -18.02
CA VAL A 36 -10.20 -12.44 -17.92
C VAL A 36 -10.87 -12.23 -16.56
N ALA A 37 -10.11 -12.34 -15.46
CA ALA A 37 -10.65 -12.13 -14.11
C ALA A 37 -11.14 -10.69 -13.89
N ARG A 38 -10.44 -9.71 -14.44
CA ARG A 38 -10.90 -8.30 -14.43
C ARG A 38 -12.21 -8.13 -15.18
N GLN A 39 -12.32 -8.71 -16.37
CA GLN A 39 -13.58 -8.65 -17.14
C GLN A 39 -14.72 -9.29 -16.35
N MET A 40 -14.51 -10.49 -15.78
CA MET A 40 -15.51 -11.18 -14.95
C MET A 40 -15.96 -10.33 -13.77
N TYR A 41 -15.02 -9.62 -13.10
CA TYR A 41 -15.34 -8.73 -12.00
C TYR A 41 -16.14 -7.50 -12.46
N THR A 42 -15.82 -6.97 -13.63
CA THR A 42 -16.57 -5.89 -14.28
C THR A 42 -17.99 -6.33 -14.62
N ASP A 43 -18.16 -7.50 -15.21
CA ASP A 43 -19.46 -8.07 -15.58
C ASP A 43 -20.34 -8.29 -14.33
N LEU A 44 -19.75 -8.74 -13.22
CA LEU A 44 -20.45 -8.89 -11.94
C LEU A 44 -20.88 -7.51 -11.37
N THR A 45 -20.00 -6.52 -11.42
CA THR A 45 -20.30 -5.16 -10.96
C THR A 45 -21.42 -4.54 -11.78
N GLU A 46 -21.39 -4.72 -13.12
CA GLU A 46 -22.46 -4.26 -14.00
C GLU A 46 -23.78 -4.99 -13.69
N ALA A 47 -23.76 -6.31 -13.60
CA ALA A 47 -24.95 -7.12 -13.30
C ALA A 47 -25.59 -6.80 -11.94
N SER A 48 -24.83 -6.26 -11.00
CA SER A 48 -25.27 -5.86 -9.66
C SER A 48 -25.53 -4.38 -9.47
N SER A 49 -25.31 -3.55 -10.49
CA SER A 49 -25.39 -2.08 -10.42
C SER A 49 -26.79 -1.55 -10.03
N TRP A 50 -27.84 -2.34 -10.21
CA TRP A 50 -29.21 -2.03 -9.83
C TRP A 50 -29.48 -2.10 -8.32
N ILE A 51 -28.65 -2.80 -7.53
CA ILE A 51 -28.92 -3.09 -6.11
C ILE A 51 -29.01 -1.80 -5.28
N ASN A 52 -28.02 -0.92 -5.38
CA ASN A 52 -28.01 0.32 -4.62
C ASN A 52 -29.14 1.28 -5.02
N PRO A 53 -29.40 1.56 -6.31
CA PRO A 53 -30.55 2.36 -6.73
C PRO A 53 -31.89 1.78 -6.25
N GLU A 54 -32.09 0.48 -6.30
CA GLU A 54 -33.31 -0.15 -5.83
C GLU A 54 -33.47 0.00 -4.30
N LEU A 55 -32.40 -0.28 -3.53
CA LEU A 55 -32.41 -0.08 -2.08
C LEU A 55 -32.77 1.37 -1.71
N LEU A 56 -32.18 2.35 -2.39
CA LEU A 56 -32.46 3.77 -2.18
C LEU A 56 -33.90 4.16 -2.55
N SER A 57 -34.48 3.48 -3.55
CA SER A 57 -35.88 3.71 -3.94
C SER A 57 -36.90 3.37 -2.88
N LEU A 58 -36.55 2.48 -1.94
CA LEU A 58 -37.40 2.11 -0.80
C LEU A 58 -37.58 3.26 0.20
N GLY A 59 -36.60 4.16 0.28
CA GLY A 59 -36.55 5.29 1.21
C GLY A 59 -36.19 4.88 2.66
N GLU A 60 -35.60 5.81 3.40
CA GLU A 60 -35.05 5.57 4.74
C GLU A 60 -36.07 4.98 5.72
N ALA A 61 -37.32 5.44 5.70
CA ALA A 61 -38.36 4.95 6.63
C ALA A 61 -38.70 3.46 6.41
N THR A 62 -38.83 3.03 5.16
CA THR A 62 -39.11 1.62 4.83
C THR A 62 -37.90 0.76 5.17
N VAL A 63 -36.68 1.22 4.87
CA VAL A 63 -35.45 0.50 5.19
C VAL A 63 -35.29 0.33 6.71
N ALA A 64 -35.53 1.39 7.49
CA ALA A 64 -35.49 1.32 8.96
C ALA A 64 -36.53 0.32 9.52
N GLN A 65 -37.71 0.29 8.93
CA GLN A 65 -38.72 -0.70 9.29
C GLN A 65 -38.26 -2.13 8.99
N LEU A 66 -37.77 -2.40 7.79
CA LEU A 66 -37.26 -3.72 7.39
C LEU A 66 -36.13 -4.21 8.28
N LEU A 67 -35.15 -3.34 8.62
CA LEU A 67 -34.06 -3.65 9.53
C LEU A 67 -34.57 -4.02 10.95
N SER A 68 -35.69 -3.43 11.39
CA SER A 68 -36.30 -3.74 12.70
C SER A 68 -37.13 -5.01 12.71
N GLU A 69 -37.74 -5.36 11.59
CA GLU A 69 -38.69 -6.49 11.46
C GLU A 69 -37.99 -7.80 11.05
N GLU A 70 -36.85 -7.72 10.33
CA GLU A 70 -36.20 -8.88 9.77
C GLU A 70 -34.76 -9.06 10.40
N PRO A 71 -34.64 -9.92 11.45
CA PRO A 71 -33.35 -10.14 12.11
C PRO A 71 -32.25 -10.68 11.19
N ALA A 72 -32.63 -11.32 10.07
CA ALA A 72 -31.65 -11.82 9.08
C ALA A 72 -30.91 -10.70 8.33
N LEU A 73 -31.33 -9.44 8.45
CA LEU A 73 -30.67 -8.26 7.91
C LEU A 73 -29.62 -7.66 8.85
N ALA A 74 -29.47 -8.18 10.07
CA ALA A 74 -28.53 -7.62 11.06
C ALA A 74 -27.10 -7.58 10.54
N ASP A 75 -26.64 -8.61 9.81
CA ASP A 75 -25.30 -8.66 9.20
C ASP A 75 -25.10 -7.58 8.13
N PHE A 76 -26.18 -7.06 7.57
CA PHE A 76 -26.20 -6.06 6.50
C PHE A 76 -26.50 -4.63 7.00
N ASP A 77 -26.78 -4.43 8.30
CA ASP A 77 -27.21 -3.13 8.83
C ASP A 77 -26.23 -2.00 8.46
N PHE A 78 -24.93 -2.24 8.67
CA PHE A 78 -23.89 -1.25 8.32
C PHE A 78 -23.88 -0.96 6.81
N LEU A 79 -23.83 -2.00 5.97
CA LEU A 79 -23.81 -1.86 4.51
C LEU A 79 -25.03 -1.08 4.00
N ILE A 80 -26.21 -1.40 4.51
CA ILE A 80 -27.45 -0.73 4.13
C ILE A 80 -27.46 0.74 4.55
N ARG A 81 -27.02 1.06 5.77
CA ARG A 81 -26.91 2.44 6.25
C ARG A 81 -25.86 3.24 5.50
N ASP A 82 -24.75 2.61 5.14
CA ASP A 82 -23.73 3.26 4.33
C ASP A 82 -24.22 3.52 2.91
N THR A 83 -24.99 2.61 2.31
CA THR A 83 -25.66 2.84 1.02
C THR A 83 -26.62 4.04 1.12
N LEU A 84 -27.40 4.17 2.22
CA LEU A 84 -28.25 5.37 2.43
C LEU A 84 -27.41 6.66 2.55
N ARG A 85 -26.27 6.61 3.23
CA ARG A 85 -25.31 7.73 3.31
C ARG A 85 -24.80 8.14 1.93
N GLN A 86 -24.60 7.17 1.06
CA GLN A 86 -24.12 7.37 -0.31
C GLN A 86 -25.19 7.92 -1.29
N SER A 87 -26.46 7.97 -0.86
CA SER A 87 -27.59 8.40 -1.70
C SER A 87 -27.34 9.67 -2.54
N PRO A 88 -26.73 10.78 -2.02
CA PRO A 88 -26.48 11.97 -2.82
C PRO A 88 -25.52 11.76 -4.00
N HIS A 89 -24.74 10.66 -3.98
CA HIS A 89 -23.69 10.33 -4.93
C HIS A 89 -23.97 9.05 -5.72
N THR A 90 -25.10 8.40 -5.47
CA THR A 90 -25.59 7.24 -6.23
C THR A 90 -26.53 7.73 -7.32
N LEU A 91 -26.33 7.24 -8.54
CA LEU A 91 -27.06 7.64 -9.72
C LEU A 91 -28.17 6.62 -10.05
N ASP A 92 -28.90 6.86 -11.14
CA ASP A 92 -29.87 5.89 -11.63
C ASP A 92 -29.19 4.62 -12.18
N GLU A 93 -29.94 3.52 -12.25
CA GLU A 93 -29.45 2.20 -12.68
C GLU A 93 -28.72 2.23 -14.03
N ALA A 94 -29.26 2.96 -15.02
CA ALA A 94 -28.65 3.03 -16.34
C ALA A 94 -27.30 3.73 -16.32
N THR A 95 -27.17 4.77 -15.51
CA THR A 95 -25.91 5.52 -15.33
C THR A 95 -24.90 4.71 -14.53
N GLU A 96 -25.34 4.01 -13.46
CA GLU A 96 -24.44 3.12 -12.68
C GLU A 96 -23.89 1.97 -13.52
N SER A 97 -24.71 1.37 -14.40
CA SER A 97 -24.26 0.34 -15.36
C SER A 97 -23.18 0.89 -16.31
N ILE A 98 -23.37 2.10 -16.85
CA ILE A 98 -22.34 2.74 -17.71
C ILE A 98 -21.04 3.00 -16.93
N LEU A 99 -21.14 3.46 -15.68
CA LEU A 99 -19.97 3.72 -14.83
C LEU A 99 -19.23 2.44 -14.48
N ALA A 100 -19.96 1.35 -14.22
CA ALA A 100 -19.34 0.04 -13.99
C ALA A 100 -18.49 -0.41 -15.20
N GLN A 101 -19.02 -0.30 -16.41
CA GLN A 101 -18.27 -0.58 -17.65
C GLN A 101 -17.07 0.36 -17.86
N ALA A 102 -17.20 1.63 -17.48
CA ALA A 102 -16.11 2.60 -17.57
C ALA A 102 -14.93 2.29 -16.62
N GLY A 103 -15.13 1.48 -15.59
CA GLY A 103 -14.12 1.15 -14.58
C GLY A 103 -12.81 0.62 -15.16
N MET A 104 -12.86 -0.21 -16.21
CA MET A 104 -11.67 -0.71 -16.90
C MET A 104 -10.88 0.40 -17.61
N ILE A 105 -11.58 1.39 -18.18
CA ILE A 105 -10.95 2.53 -18.85
C ILE A 105 -10.31 3.44 -17.81
N LEU A 106 -11.02 3.73 -16.72
CA LEU A 106 -10.57 4.60 -15.65
C LEU A 106 -9.35 4.05 -14.90
N SER A 107 -9.20 2.74 -14.82
CA SER A 107 -8.03 2.09 -14.19
C SER A 107 -6.83 1.87 -15.16
N SER A 108 -6.97 2.18 -16.45
CA SER A 108 -5.92 1.96 -17.45
C SER A 108 -4.62 2.74 -17.18
N PRO A 109 -4.63 4.00 -16.70
CA PRO A 109 -3.39 4.73 -16.43
C PRO A 109 -2.49 4.02 -15.42
N SER A 110 -3.06 3.53 -14.32
CA SER A 110 -2.33 2.76 -13.31
C SER A 110 -1.73 1.49 -13.90
N GLN A 111 -2.46 0.77 -14.77
CA GLN A 111 -1.96 -0.43 -15.45
C GLN A 111 -0.79 -0.12 -16.39
N VAL A 112 -0.86 0.97 -17.15
CA VAL A 112 0.22 1.41 -18.03
C VAL A 112 1.48 1.68 -17.21
N TYR A 113 1.36 2.44 -16.12
CA TYR A 113 2.50 2.70 -15.22
C TYR A 113 3.12 1.39 -14.69
N GLN A 114 2.31 0.46 -14.21
CA GLN A 114 2.77 -0.83 -13.67
C GLN A 114 3.57 -1.63 -14.70
N ASN A 115 3.08 -1.72 -15.94
CA ASN A 115 3.76 -2.44 -17.00
C ASN A 115 5.12 -1.79 -17.34
N PHE A 116 5.16 -0.46 -17.48
CA PHE A 116 6.42 0.25 -17.71
C PHE A 116 7.41 0.03 -16.58
N ALA A 117 7.01 0.31 -15.35
CA ALA A 117 7.90 0.29 -14.19
C ALA A 117 8.50 -1.10 -13.91
N ASN A 118 7.74 -2.18 -14.14
CA ASN A 118 8.14 -3.51 -13.72
C ASN A 118 8.56 -4.43 -14.90
N ALA A 119 8.10 -4.15 -16.13
CA ALA A 119 8.34 -5.05 -17.26
C ALA A 119 9.09 -4.40 -18.43
N ASP A 120 8.67 -3.21 -18.88
CA ASP A 120 9.10 -2.70 -20.19
C ASP A 120 10.37 -1.86 -20.14
N ILE A 121 10.64 -1.15 -19.03
CA ILE A 121 11.86 -0.33 -18.91
C ILE A 121 13.08 -1.24 -18.83
N PRO A 122 14.03 -1.14 -19.79
CA PRO A 122 15.28 -1.87 -19.76
C PRO A 122 16.23 -1.24 -18.72
N TRP A 123 16.03 -1.60 -17.46
CA TRP A 123 16.79 -1.05 -16.34
C TRP A 123 18.29 -1.28 -16.53
N PRO A 124 19.11 -0.23 -16.40
CA PRO A 124 20.54 -0.32 -16.66
C PRO A 124 21.29 -1.04 -15.53
N ASP A 125 22.36 -1.70 -15.91
CA ASP A 125 23.39 -2.16 -14.98
C ASP A 125 24.43 -1.06 -14.75
N VAL A 126 24.87 -0.89 -13.51
CA VAL A 126 25.99 -0.03 -13.14
C VAL A 126 27.04 -0.83 -12.36
N THR A 127 28.28 -0.36 -12.43
CA THR A 127 29.36 -0.93 -11.60
C THR A 127 29.66 0.04 -10.48
N LEU A 128 29.50 -0.40 -9.24
CA LEU A 128 29.80 0.38 -8.04
C LEU A 128 31.30 0.45 -7.77
N SER A 129 31.73 1.33 -6.87
CA SER A 129 33.13 1.57 -6.54
C SER A 129 33.92 0.34 -6.11
N GLU A 130 33.25 -0.63 -5.50
CA GLU A 130 33.83 -1.93 -5.08
C GLU A 130 33.91 -2.94 -6.22
N GLY A 131 33.48 -2.59 -7.44
CA GLY A 131 33.47 -3.49 -8.60
C GLY A 131 32.20 -4.35 -8.73
N ASN A 132 31.24 -4.22 -7.85
CA ASN A 132 29.96 -4.94 -7.92
C ASN A 132 29.11 -4.40 -9.07
N LYS A 133 28.64 -5.28 -9.95
CA LYS A 133 27.70 -4.95 -11.01
C LYS A 133 26.28 -5.16 -10.51
N VAL A 134 25.44 -4.12 -10.57
CA VAL A 134 24.08 -4.11 -10.03
C VAL A 134 23.09 -3.56 -11.05
N THR A 135 21.89 -4.15 -11.11
CA THR A 135 20.79 -3.66 -11.95
C THR A 135 19.98 -2.63 -11.18
N LEU A 136 19.73 -1.47 -11.78
CA LEU A 136 18.99 -0.36 -11.15
C LEU A 136 17.49 -0.35 -11.48
N ASN A 137 16.81 -1.48 -11.31
CA ASN A 137 15.36 -1.48 -11.23
C ASN A 137 14.87 -0.84 -9.91
N GLN A 138 13.57 -0.81 -9.66
CA GLN A 138 12.99 -0.18 -8.46
C GLN A 138 13.58 -0.73 -7.14
N SER A 139 13.69 -2.06 -7.02
CA SER A 139 14.28 -2.71 -5.83
C SER A 139 15.78 -2.46 -5.72
N GLY A 140 16.52 -2.53 -6.84
CA GLY A 140 17.93 -2.21 -6.89
C GLY A 140 18.21 -0.75 -6.53
N TYR A 141 17.39 0.18 -7.02
CA TYR A 141 17.50 1.59 -6.61
C TYR A 141 17.26 1.76 -5.11
N SER A 142 16.23 1.11 -4.55
CA SER A 142 15.93 1.17 -3.12
C SER A 142 17.09 0.66 -2.27
N LEU A 143 17.73 -0.43 -2.65
CA LEU A 143 18.88 -0.97 -1.96
C LEU A 143 20.11 -0.04 -2.07
N TRP A 144 20.50 0.33 -3.29
CA TRP A 144 21.79 0.98 -3.52
C TRP A 144 21.80 2.49 -3.29
N ARG A 145 20.63 3.16 -3.22
CA ARG A 145 20.52 4.56 -2.78
C ARG A 145 20.99 4.78 -1.34
N ALA A 146 21.07 3.70 -0.53
CA ALA A 146 21.54 3.74 0.85
C ALA A 146 23.05 3.41 0.98
N SER A 147 23.79 3.20 -0.12
CA SER A 147 25.23 2.93 -0.11
C SER A 147 25.99 3.90 0.78
N ALA A 148 26.98 3.40 1.54
CA ALA A 148 27.86 4.24 2.36
C ALA A 148 28.72 5.18 1.49
N ASN A 149 29.08 4.75 0.27
CA ASN A 149 29.87 5.55 -0.67
C ASN A 149 29.01 6.61 -1.37
N ARG A 150 29.32 7.89 -1.15
CA ARG A 150 28.58 9.01 -1.74
C ARG A 150 28.61 9.04 -3.28
N GLN A 151 29.72 8.60 -3.90
CA GLN A 151 29.83 8.56 -5.36
C GLN A 151 28.91 7.49 -5.94
N ASP A 152 28.81 6.34 -5.27
CA ASP A 152 27.89 5.28 -5.67
C ASP A 152 26.42 5.74 -5.54
N ARG A 153 26.05 6.41 -4.43
CA ARG A 153 24.70 6.98 -4.29
C ARG A 153 24.35 7.95 -5.40
N LYS A 154 25.31 8.83 -5.75
CA LYS A 154 25.13 9.78 -6.86
C LYS A 154 24.98 9.06 -8.20
N LEU A 155 25.82 8.06 -8.48
CA LEU A 155 25.74 7.25 -9.69
C LEU A 155 24.40 6.54 -9.80
N VAL A 156 23.97 5.90 -8.73
CA VAL A 156 22.67 5.19 -8.62
C VAL A 156 21.52 6.15 -8.86
N PHE A 157 21.53 7.31 -8.20
CA PHE A 157 20.51 8.34 -8.37
C PHE A 157 20.45 8.88 -9.79
N ASP A 158 21.56 9.33 -10.32
CA ASP A 158 21.63 9.95 -11.65
C ASP A 158 21.18 8.94 -12.72
N THR A 159 21.69 7.70 -12.67
CA THR A 159 21.37 6.68 -13.67
C THR A 159 19.91 6.26 -13.61
N PHE A 160 19.36 6.04 -12.42
CA PHE A 160 17.95 5.67 -12.24
C PHE A 160 17.01 6.75 -12.78
N TRP A 161 17.23 8.00 -12.38
CA TRP A 161 16.37 9.11 -12.81
C TRP A 161 16.58 9.52 -14.26
N GLN A 162 17.78 9.37 -14.83
CA GLN A 162 18.00 9.52 -16.26
C GLN A 162 17.27 8.45 -17.08
N THR A 163 17.13 7.25 -16.54
CA THR A 163 16.34 6.20 -17.18
C THR A 163 14.87 6.60 -17.24
N TRP A 164 14.29 7.03 -16.11
CA TRP A 164 12.93 7.56 -16.07
C TRP A 164 12.71 8.77 -16.98
N GLN A 165 13.69 9.65 -17.06
CA GLN A 165 13.62 10.87 -17.91
C GLN A 165 13.37 10.53 -19.38
N GLN A 166 13.81 9.37 -19.87
CA GLN A 166 13.57 8.94 -21.26
C GLN A 166 12.08 8.68 -21.53
N TYR A 167 11.29 8.43 -20.49
CA TYR A 167 9.86 8.14 -20.56
C TYR A 167 8.99 9.27 -20.01
N ALA A 168 9.57 10.44 -19.72
CA ALA A 168 8.91 11.54 -19.02
C ALA A 168 7.60 11.99 -19.67
N ASP A 169 7.58 12.14 -21.00
CA ASP A 169 6.36 12.57 -21.72
C ASP A 169 5.25 11.52 -21.62
N GLY A 170 5.59 10.24 -21.78
CA GLY A 170 4.64 9.14 -21.62
C GLY A 170 4.10 9.04 -20.20
N MET A 171 4.97 9.16 -19.20
CA MET A 171 4.57 9.16 -17.79
C MET A 171 3.74 10.40 -17.44
N GLY A 172 4.07 11.56 -17.99
CA GLY A 172 3.29 12.78 -17.84
C GLY A 172 1.88 12.64 -18.41
N ALA A 173 1.73 12.04 -19.59
CA ALA A 173 0.44 11.75 -20.20
C ALA A 173 -0.38 10.73 -19.37
N THR A 174 0.29 9.70 -18.83
CA THR A 174 -0.33 8.70 -17.93
C THR A 174 -0.84 9.35 -16.65
N LEU A 175 -0.06 10.20 -16.01
CA LEU A 175 -0.47 10.94 -14.82
C LEU A 175 -1.63 11.89 -15.12
N ALA A 176 -1.59 12.62 -16.25
CA ALA A 176 -2.69 13.47 -16.67
C ALA A 176 -3.99 12.68 -16.88
N SER A 177 -3.91 11.47 -17.44
CA SER A 177 -5.05 10.57 -17.61
C SER A 177 -5.62 10.10 -16.26
N GLU A 178 -4.77 9.80 -15.28
CA GLU A 178 -5.19 9.44 -13.90
C GLU A 178 -5.93 10.61 -13.24
N VAL A 179 -5.41 11.84 -13.36
CA VAL A 179 -6.07 13.05 -12.86
C VAL A 179 -7.45 13.24 -13.53
N GLN A 180 -7.56 13.01 -14.85
CA GLN A 180 -8.85 13.12 -15.55
C GLN A 180 -9.84 12.02 -15.12
N SER A 181 -9.39 10.80 -14.86
CA SER A 181 -10.21 9.71 -14.32
C SER A 181 -10.82 10.09 -12.97
N ASN A 182 -10.01 10.62 -12.07
CA ASN A 182 -10.46 11.07 -10.75
C ASN A 182 -11.41 12.27 -10.83
N LEU A 183 -11.13 13.24 -11.71
CA LEU A 183 -12.03 14.38 -11.96
C LEU A 183 -13.37 13.94 -12.56
N PHE A 184 -13.34 12.96 -13.47
CA PHE A 184 -14.56 12.41 -14.05
C PHE A 184 -15.42 11.77 -12.96
N SER A 185 -14.84 10.88 -12.14
CA SER A 185 -15.54 10.20 -11.05
C SER A 185 -16.18 11.19 -10.07
N ALA A 186 -15.43 12.20 -9.62
CA ALA A 186 -15.93 13.20 -8.70
C ALA A 186 -17.11 14.01 -9.30
N ARG A 187 -17.02 14.41 -10.57
CA ARG A 187 -18.06 15.20 -11.24
C ARG A 187 -19.33 14.42 -11.49
N VAL A 188 -19.20 13.20 -12.00
CA VAL A 188 -20.36 12.36 -12.31
C VAL A 188 -21.13 12.01 -11.04
N ARG A 189 -20.43 11.77 -9.92
CA ARG A 189 -21.04 11.47 -8.63
C ARG A 189 -21.40 12.70 -7.79
N ASN A 190 -21.38 13.90 -8.38
CA ASN A 190 -21.77 15.17 -7.72
C ASN A 190 -20.97 15.50 -6.45
N HIS A 191 -19.70 15.10 -6.37
CA HIS A 191 -18.81 15.56 -5.31
C HIS A 191 -18.28 16.99 -5.59
N GLU A 192 -18.01 17.75 -4.54
CA GLU A 192 -17.42 19.10 -4.64
C GLU A 192 -16.05 19.11 -5.33
N GLY A 193 -15.33 17.97 -5.29
CA GLY A 193 -14.03 17.79 -5.93
C GLY A 193 -13.45 16.42 -5.67
N VAL A 194 -12.26 16.18 -6.23
CA VAL A 194 -11.56 14.88 -6.12
C VAL A 194 -11.28 14.50 -4.66
N LEU A 195 -10.86 15.46 -3.84
CA LEU A 195 -10.58 15.20 -2.43
C LEU A 195 -11.82 14.73 -1.68
N ALA A 196 -12.96 15.40 -1.88
CA ALA A 196 -14.23 15.00 -1.26
C ALA A 196 -14.65 13.60 -1.72
N ASN A 197 -14.53 13.32 -3.02
CA ASN A 197 -14.84 12.01 -3.58
C ASN A 197 -13.97 10.89 -2.96
N ASN A 198 -12.67 11.09 -2.88
CA ASN A 198 -11.73 10.04 -2.42
C ASN A 198 -11.81 9.76 -0.91
N LEU A 199 -12.24 10.73 -0.10
CA LEU A 199 -12.39 10.56 1.34
C LEU A 199 -13.81 10.11 1.75
N PHE A 200 -14.77 10.19 0.80
CA PHE A 200 -16.17 9.94 1.09
C PHE A 200 -16.44 8.51 1.51
N ASP A 201 -15.86 7.53 0.83
CA ASP A 201 -16.08 6.11 1.12
C ASP A 201 -15.59 5.73 2.51
N ASP A 202 -14.48 6.30 2.95
CA ASP A 202 -13.93 6.13 4.29
C ASP A 202 -14.67 6.95 5.38
N GLY A 203 -15.69 7.74 4.99
CA GLY A 203 -16.42 8.62 5.90
C GLY A 203 -15.57 9.78 6.48
N LEU A 204 -14.49 10.14 5.81
CA LEU A 204 -13.56 11.17 6.28
C LEU A 204 -13.90 12.53 5.67
N PRO A 205 -14.04 13.59 6.50
CA PRO A 205 -14.25 14.94 5.99
C PRO A 205 -12.95 15.52 5.38
N PRO A 206 -13.03 16.28 4.28
CA PRO A 206 -11.87 16.91 3.63
C PRO A 206 -10.98 17.74 4.55
N GLN A 207 -11.54 18.23 5.66
CA GLN A 207 -10.81 19.00 6.67
C GLN A 207 -9.68 18.22 7.34
N ILE A 208 -9.79 16.90 7.46
CA ILE A 208 -8.70 16.05 8.01
C ILE A 208 -7.46 16.18 7.13
N TYR A 209 -7.63 16.10 5.81
CA TYR A 209 -6.54 16.24 4.86
C TYR A 209 -5.92 17.66 4.89
N THR A 210 -6.75 18.69 4.79
CA THR A 210 -6.25 20.07 4.76
C THR A 210 -5.57 20.45 6.07
N GLN A 211 -6.05 19.93 7.20
CA GLN A 211 -5.41 20.12 8.50
C GLN A 211 -4.07 19.39 8.60
N LEU A 212 -3.98 18.17 8.07
CA LEU A 212 -2.70 17.44 8.02
C LEU A 212 -1.66 18.21 7.22
N VAL A 213 -2.00 18.69 6.02
CA VAL A 213 -1.11 19.51 5.19
C VAL A 213 -0.65 20.76 5.94
N ALA A 214 -1.58 21.48 6.59
CA ALA A 214 -1.24 22.68 7.35
C ALA A 214 -0.29 22.37 8.51
N GLN A 215 -0.53 21.31 9.28
CA GLN A 215 0.31 20.92 10.42
C GLN A 215 1.70 20.44 9.97
N VAL A 216 1.80 19.71 8.87
CA VAL A 216 3.10 19.28 8.32
C VAL A 216 3.89 20.48 7.82
N ASN A 217 3.25 21.45 7.16
CA ASN A 217 3.89 22.70 6.74
C ASN A 217 4.39 23.51 7.95
N GLU A 218 3.63 23.59 9.05
CA GLU A 218 4.06 24.21 10.29
C GLU A 218 5.27 23.49 10.91
N ALA A 219 5.36 22.18 10.79
CA ALA A 219 6.45 21.35 11.30
C ALA A 219 7.72 21.35 10.41
N LEU A 220 7.71 21.93 9.20
CA LEU A 220 8.88 21.98 8.31
C LEU A 220 10.17 22.51 8.94
N PRO A 221 10.16 23.53 9.83
CA PRO A 221 11.38 23.95 10.52
C PRO A 221 12.06 22.85 11.33
N ILE A 222 11.29 21.93 11.93
CA ILE A 222 11.80 20.76 12.66
C ILE A 222 12.45 19.78 11.66
N PHE A 223 11.78 19.53 10.54
CA PHE A 223 12.32 18.67 9.47
C PHE A 223 13.60 19.26 8.87
N HIS A 224 13.67 20.55 8.61
CA HIS A 224 14.88 21.22 8.14
C HIS A 224 16.03 21.15 9.16
N ARG A 225 15.72 21.19 10.46
CA ARG A 225 16.72 20.97 11.51
C ARG A 225 17.27 19.54 11.47
N TYR A 226 16.41 18.56 11.27
CA TYR A 226 16.82 17.16 11.07
C TYR A 226 17.75 17.00 9.85
N LEU A 227 17.42 17.60 8.71
CA LEU A 227 18.27 17.55 7.52
C LEU A 227 19.64 18.18 7.74
N ARG A 228 19.74 19.30 8.50
CA ARG A 228 21.02 19.90 8.87
C ARG A 228 21.84 18.97 9.76
N LEU A 229 21.21 18.41 10.81
CA LEU A 229 21.85 17.42 11.68
C LEU A 229 22.38 16.23 10.86
N ARG A 230 21.59 15.74 9.90
CA ARG A 230 21.98 14.68 9.00
C ARG A 230 23.24 15.05 8.20
N GLY A 231 23.29 16.25 7.63
CA GLY A 231 24.48 16.76 6.94
C GLY A 231 25.73 16.78 7.83
N GLU A 232 25.58 17.29 9.06
CA GLU A 232 26.66 17.33 10.06
C GLU A 232 27.16 15.92 10.43
N MET A 233 26.25 14.98 10.72
CA MET A 233 26.60 13.61 11.07
C MET A 233 27.29 12.84 9.93
N LEU A 234 26.88 13.09 8.68
CA LEU A 234 27.49 12.49 7.49
C LEU A 234 28.74 13.24 6.99
N GLY A 235 29.09 14.39 7.59
CA GLY A 235 30.20 15.23 7.16
C GLY A 235 29.98 15.86 5.78
N ILE A 236 28.74 16.20 5.42
CA ILE A 236 28.33 16.70 4.11
C ILE A 236 27.79 18.13 4.27
N GLU A 237 28.52 19.13 3.75
CA GLU A 237 28.09 20.53 3.77
C GLU A 237 26.96 20.81 2.77
N ASP A 238 26.99 20.19 1.57
CA ASP A 238 26.03 20.34 0.50
C ASP A 238 25.20 19.05 0.38
N LEU A 239 24.22 18.90 1.29
CA LEU A 239 23.31 17.74 1.33
C LEU A 239 22.43 17.73 0.08
N ARG A 240 22.42 16.62 -0.65
CA ARG A 240 21.61 16.40 -1.85
C ARG A 240 20.56 15.34 -1.59
N TYR A 241 19.58 15.22 -2.47
CA TYR A 241 18.50 14.22 -2.34
C TYR A 241 19.04 12.77 -2.22
N TYR A 242 20.13 12.43 -2.92
CA TYR A 242 20.77 11.12 -2.80
C TYR A 242 21.53 10.89 -1.47
N ASP A 243 21.64 11.91 -0.62
CA ASP A 243 22.29 11.81 0.70
C ASP A 243 21.28 11.57 1.85
N ILE A 244 19.98 11.48 1.55
CA ILE A 244 18.94 11.33 2.60
C ILE A 244 18.63 9.88 2.96
N TYR A 245 19.21 8.91 2.26
CA TYR A 245 18.91 7.49 2.48
C TYR A 245 19.97 6.70 3.26
N PRO A 246 21.30 7.02 3.20
CA PRO A 246 22.26 6.23 3.96
C PRO A 246 21.97 6.37 5.47
N PRO A 247 22.27 5.32 6.26
CA PRO A 247 22.10 5.40 7.71
C PRO A 247 22.99 6.52 8.29
N LEU A 248 22.51 7.17 9.35
CA LEU A 248 23.23 8.26 10.03
C LEU A 248 24.48 7.75 10.75
N VAL A 249 24.46 6.51 11.19
CA VAL A 249 25.56 5.84 11.87
C VAL A 249 25.87 4.55 11.13
N SER A 250 27.14 4.39 10.76
CA SER A 250 27.61 3.14 10.15
C SER A 250 27.89 2.14 11.27
N VAL A 251 27.07 1.09 11.32
CA VAL A 251 27.24 -0.01 12.28
C VAL A 251 27.03 -1.31 11.57
N ASN A 252 27.78 -2.33 11.95
CA ASN A 252 27.56 -3.69 11.46
C ASN A 252 26.48 -4.37 12.32
N THR A 253 25.24 -4.24 11.91
CA THR A 253 24.08 -4.90 12.54
C THR A 253 23.90 -6.35 12.08
N GLY A 254 24.77 -6.85 11.21
CA GLY A 254 24.60 -8.12 10.51
C GLY A 254 23.56 -8.07 9.40
N VAL A 255 23.29 -9.21 8.83
CA VAL A 255 22.28 -9.40 7.78
C VAL A 255 20.92 -9.62 8.44
N PHE A 256 19.89 -8.95 7.97
CA PHE A 256 18.50 -9.17 8.35
C PHE A 256 17.82 -10.03 7.29
N ASP A 257 18.28 -11.29 7.15
CA ASP A 257 17.62 -12.23 6.27
C ASP A 257 16.18 -12.53 6.72
N LEU A 258 15.44 -13.24 5.89
CA LEU A 258 14.03 -13.48 6.12
C LEU A 258 13.77 -14.23 7.45
N GLU A 259 14.59 -15.21 7.80
CA GLU A 259 14.38 -16.00 9.02
C GLU A 259 14.66 -15.15 10.27
N ARG A 260 15.73 -14.37 10.26
CA ARG A 260 16.03 -13.42 11.33
C ARG A 260 14.94 -12.34 11.44
N SER A 261 14.41 -11.88 10.32
CA SER A 261 13.29 -10.90 10.28
C SER A 261 12.03 -11.47 10.93
N LYS A 262 11.70 -12.75 10.66
CA LYS A 262 10.60 -13.45 11.32
C LYS A 262 10.80 -13.55 12.85
N GLU A 263 11.98 -14.01 13.28
CA GLU A 263 12.30 -14.18 14.70
C GLU A 263 12.21 -12.87 15.47
N ILE A 264 12.85 -11.80 14.97
CA ILE A 264 12.84 -10.49 15.61
C ILE A 264 11.44 -9.90 15.64
N THR A 265 10.70 -9.97 14.54
CA THR A 265 9.32 -9.46 14.48
C THR A 265 8.43 -10.18 15.47
N PHE A 266 8.54 -11.51 15.57
CA PHE A 266 7.77 -12.30 16.54
C PHE A 266 8.04 -11.86 17.97
N GLU A 267 9.33 -11.68 18.34
CA GLU A 267 9.72 -11.20 19.66
C GLU A 267 9.25 -9.77 19.94
N ALA A 268 9.35 -8.87 18.95
CA ALA A 268 8.95 -7.49 19.08
C ALA A 268 7.43 -7.33 19.31
N LEU A 269 6.63 -8.22 18.72
CA LEU A 269 5.18 -8.18 18.79
C LEU A 269 4.57 -8.91 20.00
N ARG A 270 5.39 -9.45 20.93
CA ARG A 270 4.90 -10.07 22.18
C ARG A 270 3.91 -9.21 22.99
N PRO A 271 4.00 -7.88 23.01
CA PRO A 271 2.99 -7.05 23.71
C PRO A 271 1.54 -7.22 23.22
N PHE A 272 1.31 -7.69 22.00
CA PHE A 272 -0.03 -8.00 21.51
C PHE A 272 -0.70 -9.23 22.13
N GLY A 273 0.08 -10.08 22.81
CA GLY A 273 -0.43 -11.28 23.47
C GLY A 273 -0.54 -12.52 22.58
N GLU A 274 -0.97 -13.63 23.21
CA GLU A 274 -0.91 -14.97 22.60
C GLU A 274 -1.81 -15.14 21.37
N GLU A 275 -2.97 -14.51 21.34
CA GLU A 275 -3.90 -14.62 20.21
C GLU A 275 -3.26 -14.06 18.93
N TYR A 276 -2.73 -12.86 19.00
CA TYR A 276 -2.04 -12.22 17.88
C TYR A 276 -0.83 -13.03 17.41
N LEU A 277 0.00 -13.44 18.35
CA LEU A 277 1.22 -14.21 18.06
C LEU A 277 0.92 -15.58 17.46
N SER A 278 -0.17 -16.24 17.88
CA SER A 278 -0.59 -17.52 17.31
C SER A 278 -1.00 -17.38 15.84
N LEU A 279 -1.71 -16.30 15.49
CA LEU A 279 -2.09 -16.01 14.10
C LEU A 279 -0.86 -15.67 13.25
N LEU A 280 0.05 -14.87 13.78
CA LEU A 280 1.32 -14.53 13.11
C LEU A 280 2.17 -15.79 12.87
N ASP A 281 2.41 -16.61 13.89
CA ASP A 281 3.18 -17.86 13.78
C ASP A 281 2.53 -18.83 12.78
N PHE A 282 1.21 -18.98 12.84
CA PHE A 282 0.47 -19.80 11.89
C PHE A 282 0.71 -19.31 10.45
N GLY A 283 0.52 -18.02 10.17
CA GLY A 283 0.69 -17.45 8.83
C GLY A 283 2.14 -17.56 8.32
N LEU A 284 3.12 -17.31 9.19
CA LEU A 284 4.55 -17.40 8.85
C LEU A 284 5.03 -18.80 8.47
N ARG A 285 4.32 -19.84 8.91
CA ARG A 285 4.61 -21.25 8.57
C ARG A 285 3.95 -21.70 7.27
N GLN A 286 3.10 -20.87 6.67
CA GLN A 286 2.42 -21.18 5.43
C GLN A 286 3.11 -20.50 4.24
N ASP A 287 2.78 -20.93 3.03
CA ASP A 287 3.28 -20.35 1.78
C ASP A 287 2.44 -19.11 1.35
N TRP A 288 2.18 -18.19 2.30
CA TRP A 288 1.36 -17.00 2.04
C TRP A 288 2.15 -15.81 1.52
N MET A 289 3.48 -15.94 1.46
CA MET A 289 4.36 -14.83 1.17
C MET A 289 5.30 -15.12 0.00
N HIS A 290 5.37 -14.16 -0.95
CA HIS A 290 6.38 -14.12 -2.00
C HIS A 290 7.44 -13.08 -1.64
N SER A 291 8.61 -13.50 -1.11
CA SER A 291 9.48 -12.67 -0.28
C SER A 291 10.55 -11.87 -1.02
N HIS A 292 11.27 -12.48 -2.00
CA HIS A 292 12.47 -11.86 -2.56
C HIS A 292 12.25 -11.20 -3.91
N PRO A 293 13.07 -10.21 -4.30
CA PRO A 293 13.00 -9.57 -5.61
C PRO A 293 13.34 -10.57 -6.73
N GLN A 294 12.63 -10.44 -7.84
CA GLN A 294 12.84 -11.22 -9.06
C GLN A 294 12.66 -10.33 -10.29
N PRO A 295 13.29 -10.67 -11.43
CA PRO A 295 13.02 -9.96 -12.68
C PRO A 295 11.55 -10.08 -13.07
N GLY A 296 10.93 -8.93 -13.40
CA GLY A 296 9.51 -8.88 -13.79
C GLY A 296 8.51 -8.89 -12.63
N LYS A 297 8.95 -9.15 -11.40
CA LYS A 297 8.10 -9.07 -10.22
C LYS A 297 7.69 -7.63 -9.95
N ARG A 298 6.45 -7.45 -9.51
CA ARG A 298 5.95 -6.15 -9.04
C ARG A 298 6.85 -5.60 -7.93
N SER A 299 7.24 -4.34 -8.09
CA SER A 299 8.06 -3.62 -7.10
C SER A 299 7.25 -3.21 -5.86
N GLY A 300 7.97 -2.86 -4.81
CA GLY A 300 7.39 -2.50 -3.51
C GLY A 300 6.98 -3.71 -2.69
N ALA A 301 6.09 -3.50 -1.73
CA ALA A 301 5.50 -4.52 -0.89
C ALA A 301 4.00 -4.28 -0.76
N TYR A 302 3.25 -5.32 -0.48
CA TYR A 302 1.84 -5.22 -0.11
C TYR A 302 1.33 -6.49 0.57
N MET A 303 0.31 -6.32 1.40
CA MET A 303 -0.58 -7.39 1.82
C MET A 303 -1.89 -7.30 1.03
N ASN A 304 -2.43 -8.43 0.59
CA ASN A 304 -3.77 -8.53 0.01
C ASN A 304 -4.65 -9.44 0.87
N GLY A 305 -5.59 -8.83 1.58
CA GLY A 305 -6.59 -9.50 2.43
C GLY A 305 -8.01 -9.52 1.85
N SER A 306 -8.19 -9.21 0.56
CA SER A 306 -9.50 -9.08 -0.08
C SER A 306 -10.27 -10.41 -0.24
N VAL A 307 -9.69 -11.53 0.19
CA VAL A 307 -10.33 -12.86 0.12
C VAL A 307 -10.75 -13.29 1.52
N TYR A 308 -11.99 -12.97 1.87
CA TYR A 308 -12.55 -13.10 3.22
C TYR A 308 -12.39 -14.49 3.86
N ASP A 309 -12.67 -15.54 3.12
CA ASP A 309 -12.76 -16.92 3.61
C ASP A 309 -11.55 -17.80 3.20
N VAL A 310 -10.45 -17.16 2.82
CA VAL A 310 -9.19 -17.85 2.50
C VAL A 310 -8.13 -17.40 3.51
N HIS A 311 -7.16 -16.63 3.10
CA HIS A 311 -6.10 -16.05 3.93
C HIS A 311 -5.49 -14.84 3.24
N PRO A 312 -4.85 -13.93 3.97
CA PRO A 312 -4.10 -12.85 3.36
C PRO A 312 -2.88 -13.37 2.59
N TYR A 313 -2.47 -12.60 1.58
CA TYR A 313 -1.26 -12.86 0.81
C TYR A 313 -0.30 -11.68 0.95
N VAL A 314 0.99 -11.98 1.11
CA VAL A 314 2.03 -10.96 1.26
C VAL A 314 3.02 -11.03 0.10
N LEU A 315 3.27 -9.88 -0.54
CA LEU A 315 4.33 -9.74 -1.52
C LEU A 315 5.38 -8.77 -0.95
N LEU A 316 6.63 -9.20 -0.93
CA LEU A 316 7.79 -8.39 -0.52
C LEU A 316 8.85 -8.40 -1.63
N ASN A 317 9.77 -7.43 -1.55
CA ASN A 317 11.05 -7.43 -2.25
C ASN A 317 12.16 -7.29 -1.21
N HIS A 318 12.33 -8.33 -0.39
CA HIS A 318 13.22 -8.35 0.77
C HIS A 318 14.69 -8.37 0.34
N ASN A 319 15.47 -7.39 0.79
CA ASN A 319 16.87 -7.17 0.43
C ASN A 319 17.84 -7.51 1.57
N ASP A 320 17.38 -8.26 2.59
CA ASP A 320 18.16 -8.70 3.75
C ASP A 320 18.76 -7.55 4.60
N ASP A 321 18.10 -6.40 4.58
CA ASP A 321 18.44 -5.19 5.33
C ASP A 321 17.37 -4.82 6.38
N TYR A 322 17.68 -3.81 7.21
CA TYR A 322 16.77 -3.36 8.27
C TYR A 322 15.46 -2.77 7.71
N GLU A 323 15.52 -2.06 6.57
CA GLU A 323 14.33 -1.49 5.91
C GLU A 323 13.38 -2.61 5.47
N SER A 324 13.93 -3.69 4.92
CA SER A 324 13.16 -4.88 4.51
C SER A 324 12.53 -5.62 5.68
N MET A 325 13.23 -5.69 6.83
CA MET A 325 12.67 -6.25 8.06
C MET A 325 11.52 -5.38 8.59
N SER A 326 11.66 -4.06 8.56
CA SER A 326 10.57 -3.14 8.94
C SER A 326 9.35 -3.29 8.04
N THR A 327 9.57 -3.37 6.72
CA THR A 327 8.52 -3.63 5.72
C THR A 327 7.86 -4.99 5.95
N PHE A 328 8.63 -6.01 6.28
CA PHE A 328 8.10 -7.34 6.65
C PHE A 328 7.15 -7.23 7.86
N ALA A 329 7.55 -6.54 8.92
CA ALA A 329 6.70 -6.34 10.10
C ALA A 329 5.42 -5.54 9.77
N HIS A 330 5.51 -4.56 8.89
CA HIS A 330 4.40 -3.77 8.38
C HIS A 330 3.36 -4.64 7.66
N GLU A 331 3.78 -5.40 6.65
CA GLU A 331 2.87 -6.22 5.84
C GLU A 331 2.24 -7.35 6.66
N TRP A 332 2.97 -7.93 7.61
CA TRP A 332 2.40 -8.91 8.53
C TRP A 332 1.46 -8.28 9.56
N GLY A 333 1.62 -6.99 9.88
CA GLY A 333 0.64 -6.23 10.63
C GLY A 333 -0.72 -6.16 9.93
N HIS A 334 -0.72 -5.85 8.65
CA HIS A 334 -1.92 -5.93 7.82
C HIS A 334 -2.48 -7.36 7.74
N ALA A 335 -1.62 -8.37 7.59
CA ALA A 335 -2.07 -9.75 7.45
C ALA A 335 -2.82 -10.25 8.70
N VAL A 336 -2.25 -10.02 9.89
CA VAL A 336 -2.92 -10.41 11.15
C VAL A 336 -4.18 -9.57 11.39
N HIS A 337 -4.17 -8.27 11.06
CA HIS A 337 -5.38 -7.43 11.12
C HIS A 337 -6.50 -8.00 10.24
N SER A 338 -6.21 -8.39 8.98
CA SER A 338 -7.20 -9.02 8.11
C SER A 338 -7.76 -10.32 8.67
N LEU A 339 -6.90 -11.17 9.24
CA LEU A 339 -7.32 -12.42 9.89
C LEU A 339 -8.29 -12.15 11.06
N LEU A 340 -7.97 -11.17 11.91
CA LEU A 340 -8.81 -10.79 13.05
C LEU A 340 -10.13 -10.14 12.60
N ALA A 341 -10.08 -9.25 11.60
CA ALA A 341 -11.26 -8.60 11.04
C ALA A 341 -12.23 -9.63 10.44
N ASN A 342 -11.71 -10.57 9.63
CA ASN A 342 -12.51 -11.61 9.00
C ASN A 342 -13.06 -12.64 10.00
N ALA A 343 -12.32 -12.91 11.07
CA ALA A 343 -12.80 -13.82 12.13
C ALA A 343 -13.88 -13.19 13.02
N SER A 344 -13.87 -11.87 13.17
CA SER A 344 -14.73 -11.13 14.10
C SER A 344 -15.98 -10.55 13.45
N ASN A 345 -16.01 -10.43 12.13
CA ASN A 345 -17.09 -9.77 11.40
C ASN A 345 -17.64 -10.67 10.28
N PRO A 346 -18.95 -10.58 9.97
CA PRO A 346 -19.48 -11.16 8.74
C PRO A 346 -18.84 -10.50 7.51
N TYR A 347 -18.89 -11.18 6.38
CA TYR A 347 -18.31 -10.72 5.11
C TYR A 347 -18.70 -9.27 4.77
N GLU A 348 -19.95 -8.93 4.98
CA GLU A 348 -20.53 -7.63 4.63
C GLU A 348 -19.93 -6.44 5.40
N THR A 349 -19.28 -6.72 6.54
CA THR A 349 -18.70 -5.70 7.43
C THR A 349 -17.24 -5.95 7.79
N ALA A 350 -16.61 -6.98 7.21
CA ALA A 350 -15.19 -7.29 7.48
C ALA A 350 -14.21 -6.33 6.79
N GLY A 351 -14.66 -5.60 5.76
CA GLY A 351 -13.86 -4.59 5.08
C GLY A 351 -13.54 -3.40 6.01
N TYR A 352 -12.37 -2.81 5.82
CA TYR A 352 -11.90 -1.66 6.59
C TYR A 352 -11.19 -0.64 5.68
N SER A 353 -11.17 0.63 6.12
CA SER A 353 -10.52 1.70 5.35
C SER A 353 -9.00 1.59 5.41
N THR A 354 -8.33 2.18 4.43
CA THR A 354 -6.86 2.32 4.42
C THR A 354 -6.37 3.04 5.68
N PHE A 355 -7.13 4.01 6.19
CA PHE A 355 -6.81 4.74 7.42
C PHE A 355 -6.67 3.79 8.62
N ILE A 356 -7.58 2.82 8.78
CA ILE A 356 -7.51 1.81 9.85
C ILE A 356 -6.45 0.75 9.54
N ALA A 357 -6.30 0.35 8.28
CA ALA A 357 -5.28 -0.61 7.86
C ALA A 357 -3.87 -0.15 8.28
N GLU A 358 -3.53 1.10 8.00
CA GLU A 358 -2.20 1.65 8.30
C GLU A 358 -1.95 1.89 9.81
N MET A 359 -2.98 1.95 10.63
CA MET A 359 -2.80 1.92 12.09
C MET A 359 -2.25 0.56 12.54
N ALA A 360 -2.77 -0.54 11.99
CA ALA A 360 -2.33 -1.89 12.34
C ALA A 360 -0.88 -2.15 11.88
N SER A 361 -0.52 -1.74 10.66
CA SER A 361 0.84 -1.89 10.13
C SER A 361 1.85 -1.02 10.88
N THR A 362 1.53 0.26 11.08
CA THR A 362 2.43 1.22 11.73
C THR A 362 2.73 0.86 13.19
N ILE A 363 1.74 0.34 13.92
CA ILE A 363 2.00 -0.09 15.31
C ILE A 363 2.97 -1.27 15.39
N ASN A 364 2.96 -2.17 14.40
CA ASN A 364 3.95 -3.25 14.30
C ASN A 364 5.36 -2.69 14.09
N GLU A 365 5.51 -1.70 13.20
CA GLU A 365 6.82 -1.04 13.00
C GLU A 365 7.30 -0.32 14.25
N ILE A 366 6.41 0.37 14.97
CA ILE A 366 6.76 1.06 16.22
C ILE A 366 7.23 0.05 17.27
N LEU A 367 6.52 -1.06 17.48
CA LEU A 367 6.93 -2.11 18.41
C LEU A 367 8.25 -2.75 18.00
N LEU A 368 8.47 -2.97 16.70
CA LEU A 368 9.75 -3.44 16.19
C LEU A 368 10.87 -2.44 16.50
N GLN A 369 10.68 -1.17 16.27
CA GLN A 369 11.66 -0.13 16.57
C GLN A 369 11.99 -0.06 18.06
N GLU A 370 10.98 -0.06 18.92
CA GLU A 370 11.14 -0.07 20.36
C GLU A 370 11.95 -1.30 20.82
N HIS A 371 11.61 -2.46 20.27
CA HIS A 371 12.35 -3.71 20.55
C HIS A 371 13.81 -3.59 20.13
N MET A 372 14.11 -3.10 18.93
CA MET A 372 15.48 -2.95 18.43
C MET A 372 16.28 -1.92 19.24
N ILE A 373 15.68 -0.80 19.61
CA ILE A 373 16.34 0.21 20.44
C ILE A 373 16.64 -0.34 21.84
N ALA A 374 15.68 -1.06 22.45
CA ALA A 374 15.83 -1.60 23.79
C ALA A 374 16.88 -2.75 23.87
N ASN A 375 17.05 -3.50 22.78
CA ASN A 375 17.98 -4.66 22.72
C ASN A 375 19.30 -4.33 22.04
N ALA A 376 19.55 -3.08 21.67
CA ALA A 376 20.82 -2.63 21.08
C ALA A 376 21.98 -2.91 22.04
N GLN A 377 23.03 -3.56 21.53
CA GLN A 377 24.19 -3.99 22.34
C GLN A 377 25.23 -2.87 22.51
N THR A 378 25.22 -1.89 21.61
CA THR A 378 26.12 -0.75 21.62
C THR A 378 25.36 0.56 21.45
N LYS A 379 26.00 1.68 21.79
CA LYS A 379 25.42 3.00 21.58
C LYS A 379 25.28 3.31 20.10
N GLU A 380 26.18 2.81 19.29
CA GLU A 380 26.15 2.95 17.84
C GLU A 380 24.94 2.23 17.24
N GLU A 381 24.65 1.00 17.67
CA GLU A 381 23.43 0.29 17.28
C GLU A 381 22.16 1.03 17.71
N GLN A 382 22.15 1.52 18.96
CA GLN A 382 21.00 2.29 19.44
C GLN A 382 20.77 3.56 18.59
N LEU A 383 21.84 4.28 18.23
CA LEU A 383 21.75 5.45 17.35
C LEU A 383 21.32 5.08 15.92
N PHE A 384 21.72 3.90 15.42
CA PHE A 384 21.28 3.40 14.12
C PHE A 384 19.74 3.20 14.12
N TYR A 385 19.19 2.51 15.11
CA TYR A 385 17.74 2.26 15.20
C TYR A 385 16.94 3.54 15.48
N LEU A 386 17.45 4.46 16.30
CA LEU A 386 16.87 5.79 16.47
C LEU A 386 16.86 6.58 15.16
N GLY A 387 17.94 6.46 14.36
CA GLY A 387 17.99 7.03 13.01
C GLY A 387 16.90 6.45 12.11
N GLY A 388 16.67 5.15 12.17
CA GLY A 388 15.57 4.46 11.47
C GLY A 388 14.19 5.01 11.85
N ALA A 389 13.94 5.25 13.15
CA ALA A 389 12.69 5.85 13.62
C ALA A 389 12.47 7.26 13.06
N LEU A 390 13.52 8.08 13.00
CA LEU A 390 13.44 9.42 12.38
C LEU A 390 13.20 9.33 10.87
N GLU A 391 13.80 8.35 10.19
CA GLU A 391 13.55 8.11 8.77
C GLU A 391 12.12 7.65 8.48
N GLN A 392 11.51 6.87 9.36
CA GLN A 392 10.11 6.50 9.25
C GLN A 392 9.21 7.75 9.32
N ILE A 393 9.41 8.64 10.30
CA ILE A 393 8.67 9.90 10.39
C ILE A 393 8.89 10.77 9.13
N ARG A 394 10.13 10.85 8.64
CA ARG A 394 10.44 11.55 7.38
C ARG A 394 9.67 10.92 6.21
N GLY A 395 9.71 9.60 6.09
CA GLY A 395 9.13 8.85 4.98
C GLY A 395 7.61 8.83 4.98
N THR A 396 7.00 8.62 6.14
CA THR A 396 5.54 8.43 6.26
C THR A 396 4.79 9.74 6.50
N PHE A 397 5.32 10.65 7.28
CA PHE A 397 4.65 11.90 7.63
C PHE A 397 4.98 13.04 6.66
N PHE A 398 6.26 13.45 6.61
CA PHE A 398 6.65 14.60 5.77
C PHE A 398 6.59 14.30 4.27
N ARG A 399 7.18 13.19 3.83
CA ARG A 399 7.26 12.86 2.40
C ARG A 399 5.90 12.52 1.80
N GLN A 400 5.07 11.76 2.49
CA GLN A 400 3.74 11.41 1.95
C GLN A 400 2.84 12.64 1.86
N THR A 401 2.87 13.52 2.87
CA THR A 401 2.11 14.78 2.81
C THR A 401 2.59 15.68 1.68
N MET A 402 3.92 15.79 1.46
CA MET A 402 4.48 16.53 0.32
C MET A 402 3.99 15.99 -1.04
N PHE A 403 3.83 14.67 -1.17
CA PHE A 403 3.30 14.09 -2.41
C PHE A 403 1.80 14.31 -2.57
N ALA A 404 1.07 14.35 -1.47
CA ALA A 404 -0.36 14.59 -1.47
C ALA A 404 -0.70 16.05 -1.78
N GLU A 405 0.07 17.02 -1.26
CA GLU A 405 -0.04 18.46 -1.51
C GLU A 405 0.34 18.84 -2.96
#